data_cc8d72f58b2154b56149bb6313355cd7
#
_entry.id   cc8d72f58b2154b56149bb6313355cd7
#
_cell.length_a   1.000
_cell.length_b   1.000
_cell.length_c   1.000
_cell.angle_alpha   90.00
_cell.angle_beta   90.00
_cell.angle_gamma   90.00
#
_symmetry.space_group_name_H-M   'P 1'
#
loop_
_entity.id
_entity.type
_entity.pdbx_description
1 polymer ?
#
loop_
_entity_poly.entity_id
_entity_poly.type
_entity_poly.pdbx_seq_one_letter_code
_entity_poly.pdbx_strand_id
1 'polypeptide(L)'
;LLMSKLTESVLHDLWIKIVFDDHRLPDIYCPVGALGGNFLGYNDTEYLLMGVLKNGFIYNTFPMPFWRNMTLYLENKGHEIVEVDEVKLGLTCNNYEEERCGYFRNTPYYMRKRTINADSEIGKIRGTGKMVAAHITCYAERPNIISCEGDVRVYIDGNKTPKVESDGSESYVCYGWGFPTPPETHAFGGYDGLKDNPWSMTRLCINDYYPFYKSLDFNIESGEYNNQYLEHEGTVFYYGVDTPVLEEVDNVDIASSSSIKSHCYLTGGKTMMRDLTSSYEGSYDTEMITRRVAYLNSQDGSEFIVKIKPENKGVRLRRSSDQEIGQQCADVYVDGKKVFPQWYVADCNPYRRWLDDEFEIPAE
;
A
#
# COMPACT_ATOMS: atom_id res chain seq x y z
N LEU A 1 23.85 -8.45 8.90
CA LEU A 1 24.25 -9.86 9.11
C LEU A 1 25.32 -10.25 8.11
N LEU A 2 26.30 -11.00 8.54
CA LEU A 2 27.29 -11.64 7.67
C LEU A 2 27.26 -13.15 7.92
N MET A 3 27.24 -13.92 6.83
CA MET A 3 27.18 -15.38 6.87
C MET A 3 28.12 -15.97 5.83
N SER A 4 28.92 -16.97 6.22
CA SER A 4 29.88 -17.64 5.32
C SER A 4 29.19 -18.41 4.20
N LYS A 5 27.94 -18.84 4.44
CA LYS A 5 27.15 -19.60 3.46
C LYS A 5 25.75 -18.99 3.38
N LEU A 6 25.45 -18.37 2.27
CA LEU A 6 24.12 -17.85 1.94
C LEU A 6 23.45 -18.78 0.93
N THR A 7 22.27 -19.29 1.28
CA THR A 7 21.44 -20.14 0.43
C THR A 7 20.00 -19.63 0.44
N GLU A 8 19.20 -20.02 -0.54
CA GLU A 8 17.76 -19.74 -0.54
C GLU A 8 17.09 -20.21 0.76
N SER A 9 17.45 -21.40 1.25
CA SER A 9 16.93 -21.92 2.54
C SER A 9 17.28 -20.98 3.71
N VAL A 10 18.51 -20.44 3.77
CA VAL A 10 18.88 -19.47 4.81
C VAL A 10 18.07 -18.20 4.71
N LEU A 11 17.83 -17.68 3.50
CA LEU A 11 17.04 -16.47 3.29
C LEU A 11 15.59 -16.63 3.73
N HIS A 12 15.04 -17.84 3.64
CA HIS A 12 13.67 -18.18 4.07
C HIS A 12 13.57 -18.57 5.54
N ASP A 13 14.48 -19.40 6.03
CA ASP A 13 14.34 -20.10 7.30
C ASP A 13 14.95 -19.34 8.48
N LEU A 14 15.95 -18.50 8.23
CA LEU A 14 16.46 -17.62 9.26
C LEU A 14 15.59 -16.38 9.39
N TRP A 15 14.94 -16.24 10.55
CA TRP A 15 14.05 -15.13 10.84
C TRP A 15 14.69 -14.13 11.78
N ILE A 16 14.43 -12.86 11.52
CA ILE A 16 14.77 -11.77 12.43
C ILE A 16 13.50 -11.30 13.15
N LYS A 17 13.65 -11.09 14.46
CA LYS A 17 12.61 -10.54 15.32
C LYS A 17 13.20 -9.35 16.07
N ILE A 18 12.59 -8.17 15.93
CA ILE A 18 12.99 -6.96 16.66
C ILE A 18 11.77 -6.45 17.41
N VAL A 19 11.99 -6.13 18.69
CA VAL A 19 11.01 -5.56 19.59
C VAL A 19 11.57 -4.24 20.11
N PHE A 20 10.82 -3.15 19.92
CA PHE A 20 11.15 -1.83 20.46
C PHE A 20 10.34 -1.56 21.72
N ASP A 21 10.98 -0.91 22.69
CA ASP A 21 10.34 -0.31 23.87
C ASP A 21 9.37 -1.23 24.63
N ASP A 22 9.71 -2.52 24.72
CA ASP A 22 8.94 -3.57 25.39
C ASP A 22 7.53 -3.79 24.77
N HIS A 23 7.36 -3.54 23.49
CA HIS A 23 6.11 -3.86 22.81
C HIS A 23 5.75 -5.33 22.96
N ARG A 24 4.46 -5.61 23.13
CA ARG A 24 3.96 -6.98 23.30
C ARG A 24 4.15 -7.84 22.05
N LEU A 25 4.02 -7.24 20.88
CA LEU A 25 4.24 -7.88 19.59
C LEU A 25 5.53 -7.35 18.97
N PRO A 26 6.25 -8.15 18.18
CA PRO A 26 7.42 -7.66 17.49
C PRO A 26 7.04 -6.58 16.48
N ASP A 27 7.87 -5.56 16.36
CA ASP A 27 7.76 -4.50 15.36
C ASP A 27 8.26 -4.98 14.00
N ILE A 28 9.31 -5.82 14.02
CA ILE A 28 9.83 -6.50 12.84
C ILE A 28 9.83 -8.00 13.11
N TYR A 29 9.21 -8.78 12.24
CA TYR A 29 9.23 -10.22 12.30
C TYR A 29 9.06 -10.82 10.89
N CYS A 30 10.17 -11.14 10.26
CA CYS A 30 10.18 -11.68 8.91
C CYS A 30 11.46 -12.50 8.66
N PRO A 31 11.52 -13.30 7.58
CA PRO A 31 12.74 -13.91 7.10
C PRO A 31 13.82 -12.86 6.79
N VAL A 32 15.09 -13.21 6.97
CA VAL A 32 16.20 -12.28 6.71
C VAL A 32 16.30 -11.89 5.22
N GLY A 33 15.85 -12.76 4.32
CA GLY A 33 15.73 -12.45 2.90
C GLY A 33 14.77 -11.28 2.65
N ALA A 34 13.59 -11.29 3.29
CA ALA A 34 12.63 -10.17 3.19
C ALA A 34 13.20 -8.89 3.79
N LEU A 35 13.93 -8.96 4.92
CA LEU A 35 14.57 -7.81 5.53
C LEU A 35 15.60 -7.15 4.60
N GLY A 36 16.31 -7.97 3.80
CA GLY A 36 17.30 -7.52 2.80
C GLY A 36 16.71 -7.26 1.41
N GLY A 37 15.45 -7.67 1.18
CA GLY A 37 14.79 -7.47 -0.12
C GLY A 37 15.17 -8.47 -1.20
N ASN A 38 15.54 -9.70 -0.82
CA ASN A 38 15.80 -10.79 -1.75
C ASN A 38 15.57 -12.15 -1.10
N PHE A 39 14.71 -12.97 -1.70
CA PHE A 39 14.45 -14.32 -1.24
C PHE A 39 15.18 -15.41 -2.00
N LEU A 40 15.54 -15.16 -3.25
CA LEU A 40 16.03 -16.19 -4.16
C LEU A 40 17.55 -16.34 -4.09
N GLY A 41 18.26 -15.23 -3.88
CA GLY A 41 19.72 -15.24 -3.76
C GLY A 41 20.46 -15.61 -5.04
N TYR A 42 19.81 -15.49 -6.21
CA TYR A 42 20.45 -15.80 -7.49
C TYR A 42 21.49 -14.74 -7.85
N ASN A 43 21.21 -13.48 -7.53
CA ASN A 43 22.10 -12.35 -7.80
C ASN A 43 22.22 -11.47 -6.56
N ASP A 44 23.25 -10.61 -6.55
CA ASP A 44 23.31 -9.53 -5.59
C ASP A 44 22.12 -8.58 -5.80
N THR A 45 21.46 -8.24 -4.70
CA THR A 45 20.49 -7.16 -4.69
C THR A 45 20.99 -6.05 -3.79
N GLU A 46 21.20 -4.88 -4.37
CA GLU A 46 21.76 -3.73 -3.68
C GLU A 46 20.87 -2.50 -3.90
N TYR A 47 20.06 -2.21 -2.91
CA TYR A 47 19.20 -1.03 -2.87
C TYR A 47 19.81 0.04 -1.97
N LEU A 48 19.27 1.24 -1.98
CA LEU A 48 19.78 2.36 -1.18
C LEU A 48 19.88 2.04 0.32
N LEU A 49 18.88 1.37 0.88
CA LEU A 49 18.78 1.15 2.33
C LEU A 49 18.72 -0.32 2.74
N MET A 50 18.67 -1.24 1.82
CA MET A 50 18.64 -2.67 2.12
C MET A 50 19.27 -3.49 0.99
N GLY A 51 19.73 -4.70 1.28
CA GLY A 51 20.31 -5.56 0.26
C GLY A 51 20.71 -6.94 0.77
N VAL A 52 20.90 -7.84 -0.18
CA VAL A 52 21.45 -9.20 0.01
C VAL A 52 22.54 -9.42 -1.01
N LEU A 53 23.75 -9.67 -0.55
CA LEU A 53 24.93 -9.89 -1.40
C LEU A 53 25.38 -11.34 -1.34
N LYS A 54 25.80 -11.90 -2.45
CA LYS A 54 26.29 -13.30 -2.57
C LYS A 54 27.46 -13.64 -1.65
N ASN A 55 28.20 -12.62 -1.19
CA ASN A 55 29.25 -12.81 -0.19
C ASN A 55 28.71 -13.08 1.22
N GLY A 56 27.41 -13.23 1.38
CA GLY A 56 26.74 -13.51 2.66
C GLY A 56 26.34 -12.27 3.46
N PHE A 57 26.52 -11.08 2.91
CA PHE A 57 26.16 -9.84 3.60
C PHE A 57 24.70 -9.45 3.35
N ILE A 58 23.90 -9.40 4.41
CA ILE A 58 22.53 -8.91 4.39
C ILE A 58 22.49 -7.64 5.22
N TYR A 59 21.93 -6.56 4.67
CA TYR A 59 21.84 -5.28 5.37
C TYR A 59 20.45 -4.65 5.23
N ASN A 60 20.09 -3.91 6.27
CA ASN A 60 18.96 -2.98 6.30
C ASN A 60 19.39 -1.77 7.14
N THR A 61 19.42 -0.61 6.51
CA THR A 61 19.87 0.65 7.10
C THR A 61 18.76 1.68 7.21
N PHE A 62 17.52 1.27 7.08
CA PHE A 62 16.40 2.12 7.45
C PHE A 62 16.56 2.57 8.90
N PRO A 63 16.42 3.87 9.22
CA PRO A 63 16.40 4.32 10.59
C PRO A 63 15.31 3.61 11.41
N MET A 64 15.68 3.06 12.56
CA MET A 64 14.77 2.33 13.43
C MET A 64 14.70 3.03 14.78
N PRO A 65 13.85 4.08 14.93
CA PRO A 65 13.76 4.84 16.17
C PRO A 65 13.17 4.00 17.31
N PHE A 66 13.75 4.14 18.49
CA PHE A 66 13.24 3.60 19.74
C PHE A 66 13.66 4.55 20.90
N TRP A 67 12.95 4.52 22.03
CA TRP A 67 13.14 5.52 23.10
C TRP A 67 13.62 4.93 24.41
N ARG A 68 13.49 3.61 24.60
CA ARG A 68 13.92 2.93 25.83
C ARG A 68 14.89 1.80 25.54
N ASN A 69 14.48 0.82 24.79
CA ASN A 69 15.30 -0.35 24.47
C ASN A 69 14.93 -0.97 23.11
N MET A 70 15.85 -1.76 22.60
CA MET A 70 15.64 -2.61 21.42
C MET A 70 16.17 -4.01 21.73
N THR A 71 15.37 -5.03 21.47
CA THR A 71 15.80 -6.42 21.56
C THR A 71 15.71 -7.07 20.18
N LEU A 72 16.81 -7.71 19.77
CA LEU A 72 16.92 -8.43 18.51
C LEU A 72 17.15 -9.91 18.78
N TYR A 73 16.38 -10.74 18.07
CA TYR A 73 16.52 -12.20 18.06
C TYR A 73 16.70 -12.70 16.63
N LEU A 74 17.47 -13.78 16.50
CA LEU A 74 17.52 -14.58 15.28
C LEU A 74 16.92 -15.96 15.61
N GLU A 75 15.99 -16.40 14.78
CA GLU A 75 15.27 -17.66 14.95
C GLU A 75 15.48 -18.50 13.68
N ASN A 76 16.12 -19.66 13.80
CA ASN A 76 16.19 -20.64 12.72
C ASN A 76 14.93 -21.50 12.74
N LYS A 77 14.06 -21.35 11.75
CA LYS A 77 12.84 -22.15 11.59
C LYS A 77 13.01 -23.34 10.66
N GLY A 78 14.17 -23.47 10.03
CA GLY A 78 14.51 -24.59 9.16
C GLY A 78 15.15 -25.75 9.92
N HIS A 79 15.52 -26.74 9.16
CA HIS A 79 16.15 -27.97 9.68
C HIS A 79 17.68 -27.96 9.53
N GLU A 80 18.21 -27.09 8.68
CA GLU A 80 19.65 -26.96 8.46
C GLU A 80 20.30 -26.08 9.52
N ILE A 81 21.56 -26.36 9.82
CA ILE A 81 22.35 -25.50 10.71
C ILE A 81 22.70 -24.23 9.94
N VAL A 82 22.36 -23.09 10.52
CA VAL A 82 22.71 -21.75 10.01
C VAL A 82 23.83 -21.18 10.86
N GLU A 83 24.92 -20.82 10.22
CA GLU A 83 26.06 -20.17 10.85
C GLU A 83 26.02 -18.66 10.54
N VAL A 84 25.97 -17.86 11.59
CA VAL A 84 26.00 -16.38 11.49
C VAL A 84 27.35 -15.91 12.00
N ASP A 85 28.18 -15.41 11.11
CA ASP A 85 29.57 -15.01 11.47
C ASP A 85 29.59 -13.68 12.22
N GLU A 86 28.72 -12.73 11.86
CA GLU A 86 28.70 -11.42 12.46
C GLU A 86 27.30 -10.78 12.43
N VAL A 87 26.97 -10.07 13.49
CA VAL A 87 25.82 -9.18 13.58
C VAL A 87 26.32 -7.78 13.91
N LYS A 88 26.10 -6.82 13.00
CA LYS A 88 26.47 -5.40 13.20
C LYS A 88 25.23 -4.56 13.42
N LEU A 89 25.25 -3.75 14.48
CA LEU A 89 24.23 -2.74 14.76
C LEU A 89 24.90 -1.36 14.78
N GLY A 90 24.40 -0.45 13.93
CA GLY A 90 24.76 0.96 13.97
C GLY A 90 23.81 1.71 14.89
N LEU A 91 24.32 2.37 15.93
CA LEU A 91 23.51 3.17 16.85
C LEU A 91 23.90 4.63 16.72
N THR A 92 22.91 5.50 16.70
CA THR A 92 23.07 6.96 16.72
C THR A 92 22.22 7.55 17.84
N CYS A 93 22.73 8.58 18.52
CA CYS A 93 21.99 9.31 19.55
C CYS A 93 21.34 10.53 18.88
N ASN A 94 20.16 10.36 18.33
CA ASN A 94 19.34 11.44 17.77
C ASN A 94 18.15 11.69 18.69
N ASN A 95 17.83 12.95 18.92
CA ASN A 95 16.63 13.33 19.67
C ASN A 95 15.42 13.35 18.74
N TYR A 96 14.80 12.20 18.51
CA TYR A 96 13.49 12.13 17.87
C TYR A 96 12.40 12.29 18.93
N GLU A 97 11.46 13.18 18.68
CA GLU A 97 10.27 13.35 19.52
C GLU A 97 9.32 12.15 19.30
N GLU A 98 9.00 11.42 20.34
CA GLU A 98 8.19 10.19 20.27
C GLU A 98 6.82 10.46 19.61
N GLU A 99 6.21 11.61 19.94
CA GLU A 99 4.89 11.99 19.39
C GLU A 99 4.90 12.32 17.88
N ARG A 100 6.10 12.51 17.31
CA ARG A 100 6.27 12.89 15.89
C ARG A 100 6.86 11.78 15.03
N CYS A 101 7.31 10.71 15.65
CA CYS A 101 7.96 9.60 14.98
C CYS A 101 7.17 8.31 15.14
N GLY A 102 6.99 7.57 14.06
CA GLY A 102 6.50 6.20 14.12
C GLY A 102 7.64 5.20 14.23
N TYR A 103 7.37 4.04 14.82
CA TYR A 103 8.29 2.90 14.79
C TYR A 103 8.42 2.35 13.38
N PHE A 104 9.63 1.87 13.05
CA PHE A 104 9.85 1.09 11.82
C PHE A 104 9.33 -0.33 12.02
N ARG A 105 8.41 -0.75 11.19
CA ARG A 105 7.68 -2.02 11.32
C ARG A 105 7.55 -2.73 9.99
N ASN A 106 7.29 -4.02 10.05
CA ASN A 106 6.75 -4.74 8.89
C ASN A 106 5.37 -5.31 9.20
N THR A 107 4.56 -5.51 8.16
CA THR A 107 3.29 -6.24 8.27
C THR A 107 3.57 -7.70 8.63
N PRO A 108 2.61 -8.43 9.25
CA PRO A 108 2.75 -9.87 9.39
C PRO A 108 3.15 -10.48 8.05
N TYR A 109 4.24 -11.27 8.06
CA TYR A 109 4.76 -11.84 6.85
C TYR A 109 3.71 -12.69 6.14
N TYR A 110 3.37 -12.32 4.90
CA TYR A 110 2.45 -13.09 4.07
C TYR A 110 3.18 -14.33 3.57
N MET A 111 2.85 -15.45 4.20
CA MET A 111 3.46 -16.75 3.88
C MET A 111 3.04 -17.19 2.47
N ARG A 112 3.96 -17.86 1.79
CA ARG A 112 3.73 -18.40 0.45
C ARG A 112 2.37 -19.08 0.32
N LYS A 113 1.51 -18.51 -0.51
CA LYS A 113 0.12 -18.89 -0.64
C LYS A 113 -0.39 -18.58 -2.04
N ARG A 114 -1.23 -19.50 -2.54
CA ARG A 114 -2.00 -19.29 -3.77
C ARG A 114 -3.31 -18.58 -3.47
N THR A 115 -3.61 -17.55 -4.27
CA THR A 115 -4.91 -16.88 -4.27
C THR A 115 -5.45 -16.89 -5.70
N ILE A 116 -6.73 -17.24 -5.87
CA ILE A 116 -7.41 -17.30 -7.17
C ILE A 116 -8.69 -16.48 -7.09
N ASN A 117 -9.00 -15.75 -8.15
CA ASN A 117 -10.15 -14.85 -8.26
C ASN A 117 -10.18 -13.73 -7.21
N ALA A 118 -9.03 -13.42 -6.63
CA ALA A 118 -8.85 -12.31 -5.69
C ALA A 118 -7.36 -11.96 -5.61
N ASP A 119 -7.07 -10.72 -5.24
CA ASP A 119 -5.70 -10.28 -4.98
C ASP A 119 -5.10 -11.03 -3.78
N SER A 120 -3.78 -11.22 -3.81
CA SER A 120 -3.02 -11.63 -2.64
C SER A 120 -2.79 -10.42 -1.74
N GLU A 121 -3.30 -10.47 -0.50
CA GLU A 121 -3.22 -9.40 0.49
C GLU A 121 -1.87 -9.39 1.21
N ILE A 122 -0.82 -8.89 0.56
CA ILE A 122 0.57 -8.95 1.05
C ILE A 122 0.75 -8.19 2.37
N GLY A 123 0.05 -7.07 2.55
CA GLY A 123 0.17 -6.29 3.76
C GLY A 123 -1.10 -5.56 4.15
N LYS A 124 -1.45 -5.63 5.43
CA LYS A 124 -2.56 -4.88 6.03
C LYS A 124 -2.06 -4.09 7.22
N ILE A 125 -2.16 -2.77 7.14
CA ILE A 125 -1.77 -1.84 8.18
C ILE A 125 -3.01 -1.15 8.72
N ARG A 126 -3.08 -1.00 10.04
CA ARG A 126 -4.12 -0.22 10.74
C ARG A 126 -3.43 0.77 11.66
N GLY A 127 -3.87 2.03 11.64
CA GLY A 127 -3.25 3.13 12.37
C GLY A 127 -2.89 4.31 11.47
N THR A 128 -1.84 5.04 11.84
CA THR A 128 -1.34 6.19 11.08
C THR A 128 0.13 6.04 10.80
N GLY A 129 0.55 6.40 9.59
CA GLY A 129 1.96 6.28 9.22
C GLY A 129 2.24 6.49 7.74
N LYS A 130 3.33 5.90 7.29
CA LYS A 130 3.76 5.91 5.90
C LYS A 130 4.44 4.59 5.54
N MET A 131 4.00 3.97 4.47
CA MET A 131 4.66 2.84 3.86
C MET A 131 5.93 3.31 3.13
N VAL A 132 7.04 2.59 3.32
CA VAL A 132 8.35 2.97 2.78
C VAL A 132 9.05 1.89 1.98
N ALA A 133 8.61 0.64 2.06
CA ALA A 133 9.09 -0.41 1.17
C ALA A 133 8.11 -1.57 1.09
N ALA A 134 8.16 -2.31 0.00
CA ALA A 134 7.49 -3.59 -0.18
C ALA A 134 8.47 -4.61 -0.76
N HIS A 135 8.36 -5.83 -0.28
CA HIS A 135 9.09 -6.99 -0.81
C HIS A 135 8.09 -8.09 -1.14
N ILE A 136 8.14 -8.61 -2.36
CA ILE A 136 7.23 -9.64 -2.87
C ILE A 136 8.03 -10.66 -3.67
N THR A 137 7.73 -11.94 -3.44
CA THR A 137 8.22 -13.04 -4.27
C THR A 137 7.05 -13.80 -4.86
N CYS A 138 7.17 -14.16 -6.13
CA CYS A 138 6.17 -14.89 -6.88
C CYS A 138 6.74 -16.22 -7.39
N TYR A 139 5.94 -17.26 -7.29
CA TYR A 139 6.22 -18.60 -7.80
C TYR A 139 5.07 -19.04 -8.69
N ALA A 140 5.38 -19.41 -9.93
CA ALA A 140 4.44 -20.03 -10.85
C ALA A 140 4.72 -21.53 -10.97
N GLU A 141 3.72 -22.36 -11.26
CA GLU A 141 3.93 -23.78 -11.51
C GLU A 141 4.83 -24.05 -12.71
N ARG A 142 4.81 -23.13 -13.68
CA ARG A 142 5.62 -23.21 -14.90
C ARG A 142 6.14 -21.82 -15.23
N PRO A 143 7.31 -21.71 -15.88
CA PRO A 143 7.77 -20.44 -16.42
C PRO A 143 6.66 -19.82 -17.27
N ASN A 144 6.25 -18.60 -16.90
CA ASN A 144 5.12 -17.92 -17.51
C ASN A 144 5.34 -16.40 -17.43
N ILE A 145 5.49 -15.76 -18.57
CA ILE A 145 5.64 -14.30 -18.66
C ILE A 145 4.43 -13.58 -18.01
N ILE A 146 3.24 -14.17 -18.08
CA ILE A 146 2.02 -13.61 -17.49
C ILE A 146 2.11 -13.52 -15.95
N SER A 147 3.11 -14.14 -15.33
CA SER A 147 3.30 -14.04 -13.88
C SER A 147 3.60 -12.62 -13.38
N CYS A 148 4.11 -11.74 -14.24
CA CYS A 148 4.38 -10.34 -13.92
C CYS A 148 3.27 -9.36 -14.32
N GLU A 149 2.24 -9.81 -15.03
CA GLU A 149 1.12 -8.98 -15.47
C GLU A 149 0.11 -8.65 -14.35
N GLY A 150 0.31 -9.18 -13.15
CA GLY A 150 -0.55 -8.87 -12.00
C GLY A 150 -0.22 -7.50 -11.41
N ASP A 151 -1.25 -6.67 -11.29
CA ASP A 151 -1.12 -5.31 -10.76
C ASP A 151 -0.84 -5.28 -9.26
N VAL A 152 0.02 -4.38 -8.85
CA VAL A 152 0.10 -3.97 -7.44
C VAL A 152 -0.97 -2.92 -7.18
N ARG A 153 -1.82 -3.15 -6.17
CA ARG A 153 -2.90 -2.25 -5.77
C ARG A 153 -2.77 -1.85 -4.32
N VAL A 154 -2.77 -0.54 -4.07
CA VAL A 154 -2.66 -0.01 -2.70
C VAL A 154 -3.91 0.79 -2.36
N TYR A 155 -4.67 0.26 -1.41
CA TYR A 155 -5.88 0.91 -0.88
C TYR A 155 -5.53 1.67 0.39
N ILE A 156 -5.89 2.95 0.46
CA ILE A 156 -5.54 3.83 1.57
C ILE A 156 -6.80 4.35 2.25
N ASP A 157 -6.82 4.29 3.58
CA ASP A 157 -7.85 4.86 4.45
C ASP A 157 -9.26 4.36 4.18
N GLY A 158 -9.38 3.12 3.66
CA GLY A 158 -10.65 2.48 3.38
C GLY A 158 -11.34 2.93 2.09
N ASN A 159 -10.63 3.57 1.17
CA ASN A 159 -11.10 3.74 -0.21
C ASN A 159 -11.32 2.39 -0.87
N LYS A 160 -12.34 2.29 -1.69
CA LYS A 160 -12.56 1.14 -2.56
C LYS A 160 -11.82 1.25 -3.89
N THR A 161 -11.45 2.44 -4.29
CA THR A 161 -10.55 2.67 -5.43
C THR A 161 -9.10 2.65 -4.94
N PRO A 162 -8.20 1.88 -5.55
CA PRO A 162 -6.80 1.91 -5.19
C PRO A 162 -6.22 3.32 -5.43
N LYS A 163 -5.38 3.78 -4.51
CA LYS A 163 -4.65 5.06 -4.66
C LYS A 163 -3.37 4.92 -5.45
N VAL A 164 -2.85 3.71 -5.51
CA VAL A 164 -1.74 3.31 -6.37
C VAL A 164 -2.15 2.02 -7.05
N GLU A 165 -2.03 2.00 -8.35
CA GLU A 165 -2.23 0.84 -9.20
C GLU A 165 -1.11 0.81 -10.23
N SER A 166 -0.47 -0.33 -10.38
CA SER A 166 0.55 -0.51 -11.40
C SER A 166 -0.07 -1.11 -12.65
N ASP A 167 0.70 -1.14 -13.70
CA ASP A 167 0.39 -1.84 -14.95
C ASP A 167 1.30 -3.07 -15.00
N GLY A 168 1.02 -4.03 -14.13
CA GLY A 168 1.86 -5.20 -13.88
C GLY A 168 2.85 -5.04 -12.73
N SER A 169 3.36 -6.17 -12.24
CA SER A 169 4.31 -6.23 -11.13
C SER A 169 5.67 -5.61 -11.49
N GLU A 170 6.14 -5.82 -12.72
CA GLU A 170 7.40 -5.28 -13.17
C GLU A 170 7.37 -3.76 -13.30
N SER A 171 6.22 -3.17 -13.68
CA SER A 171 6.08 -1.72 -13.77
C SER A 171 6.12 -1.08 -12.38
N TYR A 172 5.70 -1.79 -11.34
CA TYR A 172 5.81 -1.33 -9.96
C TYR A 172 7.26 -1.08 -9.54
N VAL A 173 8.22 -1.82 -10.09
CA VAL A 173 9.66 -1.63 -9.86
C VAL A 173 10.38 -0.98 -11.04
N CYS A 174 9.62 -0.24 -11.88
CA CYS A 174 10.12 0.60 -12.98
C CYS A 174 10.68 -0.17 -14.19
N TYR A 175 10.18 -1.38 -14.46
CA TYR A 175 10.42 -2.09 -15.72
C TYR A 175 9.18 -2.08 -16.61
N GLY A 176 9.27 -2.61 -17.81
CA GLY A 176 8.15 -2.75 -18.75
C GLY A 176 8.38 -3.91 -19.70
N TRP A 177 7.29 -4.54 -20.13
CA TRP A 177 7.31 -5.76 -20.93
C TRP A 177 8.06 -6.92 -20.27
N GLY A 178 7.80 -7.12 -18.98
CA GLY A 178 8.42 -8.12 -18.13
C GLY A 178 9.74 -7.67 -17.49
N PHE A 179 10.28 -8.55 -16.67
CA PHE A 179 11.55 -8.30 -16.01
C PHE A 179 12.75 -8.42 -16.96
N PRO A 180 13.78 -7.58 -16.84
CA PRO A 180 14.97 -7.65 -17.68
C PRO A 180 15.78 -8.93 -17.45
N THR A 181 16.65 -9.27 -18.41
CA THR A 181 17.61 -10.38 -18.29
C THR A 181 18.98 -9.87 -18.72
N PRO A 182 19.99 -9.90 -17.85
CA PRO A 182 19.98 -10.45 -16.47
C PRO A 182 19.13 -9.62 -15.48
N PRO A 183 18.82 -10.19 -14.29
CA PRO A 183 18.24 -9.42 -13.18
C PRO A 183 19.12 -8.24 -12.81
N GLU A 184 18.49 -7.14 -12.43
CA GLU A 184 19.19 -5.92 -12.02
C GLU A 184 18.45 -5.21 -10.89
N THR A 185 19.21 -4.39 -10.17
CA THR A 185 18.70 -3.54 -9.09
C THR A 185 19.19 -2.12 -9.25
N HIS A 186 18.44 -1.18 -8.76
CA HIS A 186 18.77 0.24 -8.67
C HIS A 186 18.47 0.77 -7.27
N ALA A 187 18.80 2.02 -6.98
CA ALA A 187 18.70 2.57 -5.62
C ALA A 187 17.32 2.39 -4.96
N PHE A 188 16.24 2.47 -5.72
CA PHE A 188 14.86 2.46 -5.20
C PHE A 188 14.06 1.21 -5.54
N GLY A 189 14.63 0.25 -6.25
CA GLY A 189 13.91 -0.97 -6.59
C GLY A 189 14.70 -1.89 -7.50
N GLY A 190 14.05 -2.97 -7.89
CA GLY A 190 14.61 -3.97 -8.77
C GLY A 190 14.13 -5.37 -8.43
N TYR A 191 14.74 -6.36 -9.05
CA TYR A 191 14.35 -7.73 -8.82
C TYR A 191 15.54 -8.69 -8.89
N ASP A 192 15.38 -9.86 -8.30
CA ASP A 192 16.18 -11.06 -8.52
C ASP A 192 15.28 -12.18 -9.03
N GLY A 193 15.83 -13.11 -9.78
CA GLY A 193 15.11 -14.29 -10.22
C GLY A 193 15.38 -14.73 -11.64
N LEU A 194 14.56 -15.66 -12.09
CA LEU A 194 14.46 -16.08 -13.47
C LEU A 194 13.33 -15.28 -14.13
N LYS A 195 13.53 -14.82 -15.35
CA LYS A 195 12.64 -13.88 -16.06
C LYS A 195 11.14 -14.16 -15.86
N ASP A 196 10.76 -15.40 -15.92
CA ASP A 196 9.36 -15.80 -15.92
C ASP A 196 8.93 -16.57 -14.65
N ASN A 197 9.88 -17.07 -13.83
CA ASN A 197 9.58 -17.81 -12.61
C ASN A 197 10.80 -18.51 -11.98
N PRO A 198 11.04 -18.44 -10.66
CA PRO A 198 10.44 -17.47 -9.74
C PRO A 198 11.06 -16.08 -9.89
N TRP A 199 10.38 -15.06 -9.41
CA TRP A 199 10.93 -13.72 -9.29
C TRP A 199 10.66 -13.14 -7.91
N SER A 200 11.58 -12.29 -7.46
CA SER A 200 11.55 -11.59 -6.18
C SER A 200 11.82 -10.12 -6.43
N MET A 201 10.88 -9.26 -6.11
CA MET A 201 10.99 -7.82 -6.33
C MET A 201 10.94 -7.03 -5.04
N THR A 202 11.62 -5.90 -5.03
CA THR A 202 11.60 -4.95 -3.93
C THR A 202 11.49 -3.53 -4.46
N ARG A 203 10.64 -2.72 -3.82
CA ARG A 203 10.58 -1.27 -4.04
C ARG A 203 10.73 -0.52 -2.74
N LEU A 204 11.59 0.51 -2.75
CA LEU A 204 11.73 1.50 -1.69
C LEU A 204 10.99 2.77 -2.09
N CYS A 205 9.98 3.11 -1.32
CA CYS A 205 9.18 4.34 -1.49
C CYS A 205 9.71 5.41 -0.53
N ILE A 206 10.84 6.06 -0.86
CA ILE A 206 11.49 7.01 0.03
C ILE A 206 10.96 8.42 -0.16
N ASN A 207 10.94 8.89 -1.41
CA ASN A 207 10.41 10.22 -1.74
C ASN A 207 8.93 10.19 -2.12
N ASP A 208 8.46 9.03 -2.52
CA ASP A 208 7.11 8.69 -2.96
C ASP A 208 6.40 7.74 -1.98
N TYR A 209 6.71 7.87 -0.67
CA TYR A 209 6.07 7.05 0.37
C TYR A 209 4.55 7.21 0.35
N TYR A 210 3.84 6.17 0.78
CA TYR A 210 2.37 6.17 0.81
C TYR A 210 1.88 6.51 2.21
N PRO A 211 1.43 7.76 2.45
CA PRO A 211 0.89 8.16 3.74
C PRO A 211 -0.50 7.55 3.94
N PHE A 212 -0.78 7.13 5.17
CA PHE A 212 -2.09 6.69 5.59
C PHE A 212 -2.42 7.24 6.97
N TYR A 213 -3.69 7.52 7.21
CA TYR A 213 -4.18 8.14 8.44
C TYR A 213 -5.16 7.23 9.21
N LYS A 214 -5.54 6.11 8.61
CA LYS A 214 -6.42 5.09 9.21
C LYS A 214 -5.97 3.68 8.85
N SER A 215 -5.64 3.43 7.59
CA SER A 215 -5.27 2.11 7.13
C SER A 215 -4.55 2.14 5.77
N LEU A 216 -3.78 1.09 5.51
CA LEU A 216 -3.24 0.80 4.19
C LEU A 216 -3.35 -0.71 3.96
N ASP A 217 -3.92 -1.10 2.81
CA ASP A 217 -3.96 -2.48 2.34
C ASP A 217 -3.17 -2.57 1.03
N PHE A 218 -2.12 -3.39 1.03
CA PHE A 218 -1.22 -3.60 -0.10
C PHE A 218 -1.48 -4.97 -0.69
N ASN A 219 -1.93 -5.00 -1.91
CA ASN A 219 -2.35 -6.19 -2.62
C ASN A 219 -1.56 -6.39 -3.91
N ILE A 220 -1.52 -7.62 -4.39
CA ILE A 220 -1.02 -7.97 -5.72
C ILE A 220 -1.96 -8.93 -6.40
N GLU A 221 -2.21 -8.69 -7.66
CA GLU A 221 -3.02 -9.51 -8.53
C GLU A 221 -2.27 -10.78 -8.97
N SER A 222 -3.00 -11.87 -9.21
CA SER A 222 -2.43 -13.13 -9.68
C SER A 222 -2.58 -13.26 -11.20
N GLY A 223 -1.67 -12.57 -11.93
CA GLY A 223 -1.77 -12.36 -13.38
C GLY A 223 -2.84 -11.34 -13.74
N GLU A 224 -3.07 -11.10 -15.00
CA GLU A 224 -3.88 -10.01 -15.55
C GLU A 224 -5.34 -9.92 -15.03
N TYR A 225 -5.92 -11.02 -14.57
CA TYR A 225 -7.32 -11.08 -14.11
C TYR A 225 -7.52 -11.95 -12.86
N ASN A 226 -6.54 -12.08 -12.01
CA ASN A 226 -6.57 -12.98 -10.85
C ASN A 226 -6.85 -14.46 -11.22
N ASN A 227 -6.55 -14.86 -12.43
CA ASN A 227 -6.87 -16.16 -13.00
C ASN A 227 -5.66 -17.11 -13.14
N GLN A 228 -4.48 -16.68 -12.72
CA GLN A 228 -3.25 -17.46 -12.80
C GLN A 228 -2.98 -18.26 -11.53
N TYR A 229 -2.35 -19.42 -11.70
CA TYR A 229 -1.92 -20.28 -10.60
C TYR A 229 -0.57 -19.80 -10.06
N LEU A 230 -0.59 -18.65 -9.38
CA LEU A 230 0.59 -18.05 -8.76
C LEU A 230 0.53 -18.18 -7.23
N GLU A 231 1.68 -18.34 -6.62
CA GLU A 231 1.85 -18.23 -5.17
C GLU A 231 2.70 -17.00 -4.89
N HIS A 232 2.20 -16.16 -4.00
CA HIS A 232 2.92 -14.98 -3.53
C HIS A 232 3.35 -15.15 -2.09
N GLU A 233 4.44 -14.50 -1.73
CA GLU A 233 4.85 -14.26 -0.36
C GLU A 233 5.51 -12.89 -0.25
N GLY A 234 5.53 -12.31 0.95
CA GLY A 234 6.13 -11.00 1.10
C GLY A 234 5.73 -10.25 2.35
N THR A 235 6.13 -9.00 2.40
CA THR A 235 5.82 -8.08 3.49
C THR A 235 5.97 -6.63 3.04
N VAL A 236 5.36 -5.74 3.80
CA VAL A 236 5.43 -4.29 3.61
C VAL A 236 6.10 -3.67 4.83
N PHE A 237 7.03 -2.74 4.60
CA PHE A 237 7.70 -1.98 5.65
C PHE A 237 7.12 -0.58 5.74
N TYR A 238 6.95 -0.10 6.97
CA TYR A 238 6.34 1.20 7.22
C TYR A 238 6.85 1.84 8.52
N TYR A 239 6.70 3.15 8.61
CA TYR A 239 6.78 3.88 9.87
C TYR A 239 5.36 4.20 10.33
N GLY A 240 5.04 3.89 11.56
CA GLY A 240 3.68 4.15 12.03
C GLY A 240 3.42 3.87 13.49
N VAL A 241 2.21 4.25 13.89
CA VAL A 241 1.62 3.99 15.20
C VAL A 241 0.24 3.37 15.02
N ASP A 242 -0.22 2.63 16.04
CA ASP A 242 -1.47 1.86 15.95
C ASP A 242 -2.75 2.72 16.04
N THR A 243 -2.59 4.00 16.39
CA THR A 243 -3.72 4.92 16.57
C THR A 243 -4.05 5.62 15.25
N PRO A 244 -5.24 5.42 14.69
CA PRO A 244 -5.70 6.18 13.53
C PRO A 244 -6.01 7.63 13.92
N VAL A 245 -5.74 8.57 13.00
CA VAL A 245 -6.10 9.99 13.19
C VAL A 245 -7.22 10.44 12.25
N LEU A 246 -7.55 9.64 11.23
CA LEU A 246 -8.68 9.89 10.34
C LEU A 246 -9.92 9.15 10.86
N GLU A 247 -11.00 9.90 11.08
CA GLU A 247 -12.28 9.40 11.56
C GLU A 247 -13.42 9.89 10.66
N GLU A 248 -14.32 9.00 10.29
CA GLU A 248 -15.59 9.40 9.62
C GLU A 248 -16.50 10.02 10.66
N VAL A 249 -16.86 11.27 10.47
CA VAL A 249 -17.68 12.06 11.42
C VAL A 249 -19.07 12.36 10.88
N ASP A 250 -19.26 12.29 9.56
CA ASP A 250 -20.55 12.51 8.93
C ASP A 250 -20.63 11.81 7.56
N ASN A 251 -21.84 11.57 7.07
CA ASN A 251 -22.10 10.93 5.78
C ASN A 251 -23.36 11.47 5.13
N VAL A 252 -23.27 11.99 3.93
CA VAL A 252 -24.39 12.53 3.15
C VAL A 252 -24.84 11.48 2.13
N ASP A 253 -25.93 10.77 2.46
CA ASP A 253 -26.56 9.78 1.58
C ASP A 253 -27.66 10.43 0.75
N ILE A 254 -27.40 10.66 -0.52
CA ILE A 254 -28.37 11.28 -1.47
C ILE A 254 -29.49 10.33 -1.90
N ALA A 255 -29.44 9.05 -1.55
CA ALA A 255 -30.54 8.11 -1.75
C ALA A 255 -31.56 8.15 -0.60
N SER A 256 -31.17 8.68 0.56
CA SER A 256 -31.97 8.75 1.77
C SER A 256 -32.65 10.11 1.94
N SER A 257 -33.97 10.16 1.88
CA SER A 257 -34.74 11.40 2.11
C SER A 257 -34.48 11.99 3.50
N SER A 258 -34.21 11.17 4.51
CA SER A 258 -33.84 11.64 5.85
C SER A 258 -32.47 12.29 5.87
N SER A 259 -31.46 11.71 5.17
CA SER A 259 -30.13 12.29 5.05
C SER A 259 -30.16 13.61 4.26
N ILE A 260 -30.86 13.66 3.14
CA ILE A 260 -31.06 14.89 2.36
C ILE A 260 -31.61 16.00 3.24
N LYS A 261 -32.65 15.69 4.03
CA LYS A 261 -33.26 16.69 4.92
C LYS A 261 -32.36 17.11 6.06
N SER A 262 -31.64 16.18 6.71
CA SER A 262 -30.75 16.50 7.85
C SER A 262 -29.53 17.30 7.45
N HIS A 263 -29.05 17.13 6.23
CA HIS A 263 -27.88 17.84 5.70
C HIS A 263 -28.27 19.05 4.83
N CYS A 264 -29.55 19.39 4.74
CA CYS A 264 -30.04 20.47 3.88
C CYS A 264 -29.49 20.36 2.44
N TYR A 265 -29.37 19.11 1.92
CA TYR A 265 -28.78 18.89 0.61
C TYR A 265 -29.61 19.52 -0.50
N LEU A 266 -28.98 20.40 -1.26
CA LEU A 266 -29.58 21.12 -2.39
C LEU A 266 -28.73 20.88 -3.64
N THR A 267 -29.39 20.88 -4.79
CA THR A 267 -28.73 20.84 -6.10
C THR A 267 -29.20 22.02 -6.94
N GLY A 268 -28.29 22.65 -7.66
CA GLY A 268 -28.60 23.66 -8.68
C GLY A 268 -29.20 23.03 -9.94
N GLY A 269 -29.95 23.83 -10.70
CA GLY A 269 -30.40 23.51 -12.05
C GLY A 269 -31.25 22.26 -12.21
N LYS A 270 -31.14 21.63 -13.39
CA LYS A 270 -31.79 20.34 -13.67
C LYS A 270 -30.87 19.19 -13.30
N THR A 271 -31.13 18.59 -12.15
CA THR A 271 -30.44 17.39 -11.68
C THR A 271 -31.15 16.15 -12.21
N MET A 272 -30.41 15.24 -12.80
CA MET A 272 -30.90 13.92 -13.14
C MET A 272 -30.41 12.93 -12.08
N MET A 273 -31.34 12.27 -11.41
CA MET A 273 -31.06 11.22 -10.42
C MET A 273 -31.36 9.86 -11.03
N ARG A 274 -30.43 8.94 -10.96
CA ARG A 274 -30.64 7.54 -11.38
C ARG A 274 -29.83 6.58 -10.53
N ASP A 275 -30.23 5.32 -10.53
CA ASP A 275 -29.44 4.27 -9.90
C ASP A 275 -28.39 3.77 -10.89
N LEU A 276 -27.15 3.69 -10.45
CA LEU A 276 -26.02 3.12 -11.17
C LEU A 276 -25.63 1.79 -10.54
N THR A 277 -25.60 0.75 -11.34
CA THR A 277 -25.04 -0.56 -10.96
C THR A 277 -23.72 -0.76 -11.71
N SER A 278 -22.63 -0.84 -10.98
CA SER A 278 -21.29 -1.04 -11.52
C SER A 278 -20.35 -1.60 -10.45
N SER A 279 -19.11 -1.90 -10.82
CA SER A 279 -18.04 -2.28 -9.91
C SER A 279 -17.04 -1.13 -9.70
N TYR A 280 -16.20 -1.27 -8.68
CA TYR A 280 -14.94 -0.56 -8.55
C TYR A 280 -13.84 -1.31 -9.29
N GLU A 281 -12.74 -0.65 -9.57
CA GLU A 281 -11.51 -1.25 -10.07
C GLU A 281 -10.80 -2.04 -8.96
N GLY A 282 -10.00 -3.02 -9.34
CA GLY A 282 -9.20 -3.79 -8.40
C GLY A 282 -9.89 -5.05 -7.86
N SER A 283 -9.57 -5.44 -6.64
CA SER A 283 -10.11 -6.66 -6.01
C SER A 283 -11.62 -6.66 -5.84
N TYR A 284 -12.25 -5.51 -6.01
CA TYR A 284 -13.71 -5.32 -5.96
C TYR A 284 -14.37 -5.26 -7.34
N ASP A 285 -13.63 -5.49 -8.43
CA ASP A 285 -14.13 -5.35 -9.80
C ASP A 285 -15.23 -6.36 -10.17
N THR A 286 -15.29 -7.48 -9.46
CA THR A 286 -16.36 -8.47 -9.60
C THR A 286 -17.60 -8.18 -8.74
N GLU A 287 -17.49 -7.28 -7.76
CA GLU A 287 -18.59 -6.90 -6.87
C GLU A 287 -19.45 -5.81 -7.52
N MET A 288 -20.65 -6.18 -7.97
CA MET A 288 -21.60 -5.22 -8.54
C MET A 288 -22.36 -4.47 -7.43
N ILE A 289 -22.17 -3.16 -7.37
CA ILE A 289 -22.76 -2.28 -6.36
C ILE A 289 -23.75 -1.35 -7.04
N THR A 290 -24.96 -1.27 -6.47
CA THR A 290 -26.00 -0.34 -6.91
C THR A 290 -26.11 0.82 -5.94
N ARG A 291 -25.93 2.04 -6.44
CA ARG A 291 -26.12 3.28 -5.68
C ARG A 291 -26.81 4.34 -6.52
N ARG A 292 -27.49 5.27 -5.83
CA ARG A 292 -28.07 6.44 -6.46
C ARG A 292 -27.02 7.49 -6.77
N VAL A 293 -27.08 8.06 -7.97
CA VAL A 293 -26.15 9.09 -8.46
C VAL A 293 -26.94 10.31 -8.91
N ALA A 294 -26.42 11.49 -8.56
CA ALA A 294 -26.90 12.78 -9.04
C ALA A 294 -25.99 13.28 -10.16
N TYR A 295 -26.56 13.53 -11.33
CA TYR A 295 -25.86 14.12 -12.47
C TYR A 295 -26.22 15.58 -12.58
N LEU A 296 -25.23 16.45 -12.53
CA LEU A 296 -25.32 17.90 -12.59
C LEU A 296 -24.77 18.42 -13.91
N ASN A 297 -25.29 19.55 -14.41
CA ASN A 297 -24.67 20.24 -15.54
C ASN A 297 -23.42 21.01 -15.06
N SER A 298 -22.55 21.39 -16.01
CA SER A 298 -21.27 22.05 -15.71
C SER A 298 -21.37 23.41 -14.99
N GLN A 299 -22.54 24.02 -14.98
CA GLN A 299 -22.80 25.30 -14.29
C GLN A 299 -23.51 25.12 -12.95
N ASP A 300 -23.92 23.92 -12.65
CA ASP A 300 -24.67 23.59 -11.45
C ASP A 300 -23.75 23.03 -10.37
N GLY A 301 -24.13 23.19 -9.12
CA GLY A 301 -23.42 22.64 -7.97
C GLY A 301 -24.35 21.94 -6.99
N SER A 302 -23.78 21.35 -5.98
CA SER A 302 -24.51 20.87 -4.81
C SER A 302 -24.02 21.57 -3.54
N GLU A 303 -24.94 21.81 -2.63
CA GLU A 303 -24.68 22.41 -1.33
C GLU A 303 -25.25 21.50 -0.24
N PHE A 304 -24.53 21.35 0.86
CA PHE A 304 -24.94 20.56 2.00
C PHE A 304 -24.21 20.97 3.28
N ILE A 305 -24.80 20.63 4.41
CA ILE A 305 -24.24 20.89 5.73
C ILE A 305 -23.72 19.58 6.31
N VAL A 306 -22.49 19.60 6.80
CA VAL A 306 -21.88 18.47 7.51
C VAL A 306 -21.45 18.87 8.91
N LYS A 307 -21.44 17.89 9.82
CA LYS A 307 -20.93 18.08 11.18
C LYS A 307 -19.45 17.74 11.19
N ILE A 308 -18.67 18.61 11.79
CA ILE A 308 -17.23 18.41 12.00
C ILE A 308 -16.89 18.59 13.47
N LYS A 309 -15.78 18.01 13.92
CA LYS A 309 -15.25 18.23 15.28
C LYS A 309 -14.59 19.61 15.34
N PRO A 310 -14.86 20.41 16.37
CA PRO A 310 -14.25 21.75 16.50
C PRO A 310 -12.73 21.73 16.54
N GLU A 311 -12.14 20.68 17.11
CA GLU A 311 -10.69 20.48 17.25
C GLU A 311 -10.03 19.78 16.03
N ASN A 312 -10.74 19.65 14.91
CA ASN A 312 -10.18 19.02 13.71
C ASN A 312 -8.95 19.77 13.19
N LYS A 313 -8.06 19.06 12.54
CA LYS A 313 -6.84 19.58 11.87
C LYS A 313 -6.98 19.67 10.36
N GLY A 314 -8.20 19.61 9.86
CA GLY A 314 -8.59 19.56 8.47
C GLY A 314 -9.69 18.54 8.26
N VAL A 315 -10.35 18.60 7.12
CA VAL A 315 -11.45 17.72 6.76
C VAL A 315 -11.14 17.07 5.41
N ARG A 316 -11.27 15.76 5.34
CA ARG A 316 -11.24 15.02 4.08
C ARG A 316 -12.66 14.79 3.62
N LEU A 317 -13.02 15.37 2.49
CA LEU A 317 -14.28 15.10 1.82
C LEU A 317 -14.06 13.94 0.84
N ARG A 318 -14.78 12.83 1.03
CA ARG A 318 -14.76 11.67 0.13
C ARG A 318 -16.08 11.58 -0.61
N ARG A 319 -16.02 11.34 -1.91
CA ARG A 319 -17.19 11.15 -2.76
C ARG A 319 -17.08 9.82 -3.48
N SER A 320 -18.17 9.04 -3.50
CA SER A 320 -18.33 7.94 -4.45
C SER A 320 -19.06 8.47 -5.68
N SER A 321 -18.43 8.38 -6.84
CA SER A 321 -18.92 8.98 -8.09
C SER A 321 -18.90 8.01 -9.26
N ASP A 322 -19.61 8.40 -10.33
CA ASP A 322 -19.57 7.73 -11.64
C ASP A 322 -18.46 8.32 -12.49
N GLN A 323 -17.42 7.54 -12.77
CA GLN A 323 -16.29 7.96 -13.60
C GLN A 323 -16.47 7.68 -15.10
N GLU A 324 -17.68 7.32 -15.58
CA GLU A 324 -17.93 7.21 -17.02
C GLU A 324 -17.62 8.52 -17.76
N ILE A 325 -17.89 9.66 -17.10
CA ILE A 325 -17.56 10.99 -17.61
C ILE A 325 -16.27 11.44 -16.94
N GLY A 326 -15.19 11.45 -17.71
CA GLY A 326 -13.88 11.88 -17.22
C GLY A 326 -13.76 13.39 -17.05
N GLN A 327 -12.64 13.80 -16.46
CA GLN A 327 -12.24 15.20 -16.28
C GLN A 327 -13.27 16.06 -15.51
N GLN A 328 -13.97 15.45 -14.55
CA GLN A 328 -14.87 16.17 -13.68
C GLN A 328 -14.08 17.15 -12.80
N CYS A 329 -14.55 18.36 -12.67
CA CYS A 329 -13.94 19.33 -11.79
C CYS A 329 -15.01 20.18 -11.08
N ALA A 330 -14.68 20.64 -9.87
CA ALA A 330 -15.53 21.53 -9.10
C ALA A 330 -14.72 22.56 -8.31
N ASP A 331 -15.22 23.76 -8.22
CA ASP A 331 -14.77 24.71 -7.21
C ASP A 331 -15.43 24.35 -5.87
N VAL A 332 -14.63 24.19 -4.82
CA VAL A 332 -15.12 23.87 -3.48
C VAL A 332 -15.20 25.14 -2.65
N TYR A 333 -16.32 25.32 -1.96
CA TYR A 333 -16.56 26.44 -1.05
C TYR A 333 -16.93 25.90 0.33
N VAL A 334 -16.36 26.50 1.37
CA VAL A 334 -16.72 26.26 2.77
C VAL A 334 -17.19 27.59 3.37
N ASP A 335 -18.44 27.65 3.83
CA ASP A 335 -19.05 28.87 4.38
C ASP A 335 -18.88 30.09 3.44
N GLY A 336 -19.04 29.86 2.13
CA GLY A 336 -18.92 30.88 1.08
C GLY A 336 -17.48 31.28 0.70
N LYS A 337 -16.46 30.70 1.33
CA LYS A 337 -15.06 30.91 0.98
C LYS A 337 -14.56 29.81 0.06
N LYS A 338 -13.93 30.19 -1.05
CA LYS A 338 -13.32 29.22 -1.98
C LYS A 338 -12.10 28.56 -1.34
N VAL A 339 -12.03 27.24 -1.44
CA VAL A 339 -10.88 26.43 -1.05
C VAL A 339 -10.07 26.08 -2.31
N PHE A 340 -8.76 26.12 -2.21
CA PHE A 340 -7.84 25.80 -3.30
C PHE A 340 -7.02 24.55 -2.96
N PRO A 341 -6.60 23.77 -3.97
CA PRO A 341 -6.89 23.94 -5.41
C PRO A 341 -8.33 23.56 -5.77
N GLN A 342 -8.69 23.63 -7.05
CA GLN A 342 -9.95 23.07 -7.55
C GLN A 342 -9.95 21.55 -7.38
N TRP A 343 -11.09 20.94 -7.03
CA TRP A 343 -11.25 19.49 -7.01
C TRP A 343 -11.34 18.99 -8.46
N TYR A 344 -10.33 18.27 -8.88
CA TYR A 344 -10.21 17.75 -10.23
C TYR A 344 -10.07 16.23 -10.20
N VAL A 345 -10.90 15.53 -10.97
CA VAL A 345 -10.93 14.09 -11.14
C VAL A 345 -10.64 13.76 -12.60
N ALA A 346 -9.47 13.18 -12.87
CA ALA A 346 -9.00 12.94 -14.23
C ALA A 346 -9.54 11.66 -14.86
N ASP A 347 -9.99 10.71 -14.04
CA ASP A 347 -10.32 9.35 -14.46
C ASP A 347 -11.53 9.27 -15.39
N CYS A 348 -11.51 8.26 -16.26
CA CYS A 348 -12.60 7.88 -17.13
C CYS A 348 -12.58 6.37 -17.34
N ASN A 349 -13.47 5.63 -16.67
CA ASN A 349 -13.63 4.20 -16.87
C ASN A 349 -15.11 3.86 -17.12
N PRO A 350 -15.50 3.54 -18.39
CA PRO A 350 -16.87 3.22 -18.71
C PRO A 350 -17.29 1.79 -18.30
N TYR A 351 -16.34 0.94 -17.92
CA TYR A 351 -16.58 -0.47 -17.57
C TYR A 351 -16.73 -0.68 -16.07
N ARG A 352 -15.82 -0.07 -15.27
CA ARG A 352 -15.83 -0.08 -13.80
C ARG A 352 -16.06 1.35 -13.33
N ARG A 353 -17.33 1.72 -13.23
CA ARG A 353 -17.74 3.12 -13.16
C ARG A 353 -17.67 3.74 -11.77
N TRP A 354 -17.58 2.93 -10.70
CA TRP A 354 -17.45 3.47 -9.35
C TRP A 354 -16.03 3.96 -9.07
N LEU A 355 -15.93 5.19 -8.58
CA LEU A 355 -14.70 5.84 -8.14
C LEU A 355 -14.93 6.47 -6.76
N ASP A 356 -14.06 6.18 -5.80
CA ASP A 356 -13.93 6.95 -4.58
C ASP A 356 -12.83 8.00 -4.77
N ASP A 357 -13.21 9.26 -4.82
CA ASP A 357 -12.30 10.39 -4.92
C ASP A 357 -12.37 11.28 -3.67
N GLU A 358 -11.31 12.05 -3.43
CA GLU A 358 -11.13 12.79 -2.18
C GLU A 358 -10.64 14.22 -2.43
N PHE A 359 -11.06 15.11 -1.54
CA PHE A 359 -10.62 16.49 -1.48
C PHE A 359 -10.27 16.88 -0.05
N GLU A 360 -9.07 17.43 0.13
CA GLU A 360 -8.59 17.89 1.45
C GLU A 360 -8.96 19.35 1.67
N ILE A 361 -9.61 19.62 2.78
CA ILE A 361 -9.97 20.95 3.25
C ILE A 361 -9.08 21.25 4.46
N PRO A 362 -8.15 22.21 4.37
CA PRO A 362 -7.30 22.58 5.51
C PRO A 362 -8.12 23.16 6.66
N ALA A 363 -7.56 23.15 7.86
CA ALA A 363 -8.22 23.66 9.07
C ALA A 363 -8.42 25.19 9.09
N GLU A 364 -7.71 25.97 8.22
CA GLU A 364 -7.76 27.43 8.16
C GLU A 364 -8.27 27.93 6.81
#